data_aa0a5ac1155d9fd272873bb5c0cb0e81
#
_entry.id   aa0a5ac1155d9fd272873bb5c0cb0e81
#
_cell.length_a   1.000
_cell.length_b   1.000
_cell.length_c   1.000
_cell.angle_alpha   90.00
_cell.angle_beta   90.00
_cell.angle_gamma   90.00
#
_symmetry.space_group_name_H-M   'P 1'
#
loop_
_entity.id
_entity.type
_entity.pdbx_description
1 polymer ?
#
loop_
_entity_poly.entity_id
_entity_poly.type
_entity_poly.pdbx_seq_one_letter_code
_entity_poly.pdbx_strand_id
1 'polypeptide(L)'
;EVHPTEIAFDTYSTRKALEAIDYHPAFGFNYDPSHLGYQGVDYVDFINQFPDRIFHVHMKDVYWSDTPKQIGVFGGHSTFGDARRFWNFRSLGRGKIRFEEIIRALNDIGYQGPLSVEWEDSGMDREHGARESCAFVKQVDFLPSAHAFDACFER
;
A
#
# COMPACT_ATOMS: atom_id res chain seq x y z
N GLU A 1 -1.28 4.11 11.15
CA GLU A 1 -1.65 3.67 9.81
C GLU A 1 -2.68 4.61 9.21
N VAL A 2 -2.64 4.83 7.89
CA VAL A 2 -3.66 5.62 7.18
C VAL A 2 -4.79 4.68 6.79
N HIS A 3 -5.92 4.78 7.50
CA HIS A 3 -6.96 3.77 7.48
C HIS A 3 -8.35 4.42 7.62
N PRO A 4 -9.42 3.95 6.95
CA PRO A 4 -10.76 4.58 6.98
C PRO A 4 -11.42 4.76 8.35
N THR A 5 -10.95 4.12 9.40
CA THR A 5 -11.46 4.30 10.77
C THR A 5 -10.56 5.17 11.64
N GLU A 6 -9.49 5.71 11.08
CA GLU A 6 -8.52 6.55 11.76
C GLU A 6 -8.72 8.05 11.46
N ILE A 7 -7.96 8.91 12.15
CA ILE A 7 -7.95 10.37 11.91
C ILE A 7 -7.49 10.69 10.49
N ALA A 8 -6.54 9.92 9.97
CA ALA A 8 -6.02 10.03 8.61
C ALA A 8 -6.45 8.79 7.81
N PHE A 9 -7.17 8.98 6.72
CA PHE A 9 -7.71 7.90 5.89
C PHE A 9 -7.55 8.14 4.38
N ASP A 10 -7.07 9.31 3.98
CA ASP A 10 -6.70 9.71 2.62
C ASP A 10 -5.61 10.78 2.65
N THR A 11 -5.13 11.22 1.49
CA THR A 11 -4.09 12.26 1.39
C THR A 11 -4.49 13.58 2.05
N TYR A 12 -5.77 13.97 1.91
CA TYR A 12 -6.25 15.23 2.49
C TYR A 12 -6.29 15.18 4.02
N SER A 13 -6.93 14.17 4.60
CA SER A 13 -7.02 13.99 6.06
C SER A 13 -5.65 13.75 6.69
N THR A 14 -4.76 13.06 5.98
CA THR A 14 -3.36 12.88 6.39
C THR A 14 -2.63 14.21 6.55
N ARG A 15 -2.79 15.12 5.58
CA ARG A 15 -2.20 16.48 5.67
C ARG A 15 -2.77 17.26 6.85
N LYS A 16 -4.09 17.17 7.07
CA LYS A 16 -4.76 17.81 8.22
C LYS A 16 -4.28 17.25 9.56
N ALA A 17 -4.05 15.94 9.64
CA ALA A 17 -3.51 15.31 10.85
C ALA A 17 -2.08 15.81 11.14
N LEU A 18 -1.23 15.92 10.12
CA LEU A 18 0.12 16.48 10.28
C LEU A 18 0.11 17.95 10.68
N GLU A 19 -0.76 18.76 10.06
CA GLU A 19 -0.95 20.17 10.42
C GLU A 19 -1.34 20.30 11.92
N ALA A 20 -2.25 19.48 12.39
CA ALA A 20 -2.76 19.52 13.76
C ALA A 20 -1.69 19.23 14.84
N ILE A 21 -0.62 18.50 14.46
CA ILE A 21 0.51 18.19 15.34
C ILE A 21 1.76 19.00 15.01
N ASP A 22 1.59 20.08 14.24
CA ASP A 22 2.68 20.97 13.79
C ASP A 22 3.82 20.19 13.12
N TYR A 23 3.47 19.20 12.29
CA TYR A 23 4.43 18.33 11.58
C TYR A 23 5.51 17.72 12.48
N HIS A 24 5.17 17.36 13.73
CA HIS A 24 6.14 16.86 14.71
C HIS A 24 6.98 15.72 14.10
N PRO A 25 8.33 15.77 14.14
CA PRO A 25 9.20 14.90 13.37
C PRO A 25 9.19 13.43 13.84
N ALA A 26 8.79 13.15 15.07
CA ALA A 26 8.66 11.79 15.58
C ALA A 26 7.38 11.06 15.13
N PHE A 27 6.50 11.74 14.37
CA PHE A 27 5.29 11.14 13.84
C PHE A 27 5.45 10.82 12.36
N GLY A 28 5.18 9.58 12.00
CA GLY A 28 5.18 9.09 10.63
C GLY A 28 4.12 8.01 10.43
N PHE A 29 4.07 7.49 9.23
CA PHE A 29 3.04 6.55 8.80
C PHE A 29 3.58 5.14 8.66
N ASN A 30 2.79 4.18 9.09
CA ASN A 30 2.79 2.85 8.55
C ASN A 30 1.96 2.90 7.26
N TYR A 31 2.64 2.90 6.13
CA TYR A 31 2.01 2.99 4.81
C TYR A 31 1.42 1.63 4.43
N ASP A 32 0.13 1.61 4.09
CA ASP A 32 -0.58 0.46 3.55
C ASP A 32 -1.36 0.86 2.30
N PRO A 33 -0.97 0.39 1.10
CA PRO A 33 -1.62 0.75 -0.15
C PRO A 33 -3.04 0.22 -0.26
N SER A 34 -3.36 -0.88 0.42
CA SER A 34 -4.66 -1.54 0.30
C SER A 34 -5.79 -0.68 0.82
N HIS A 35 -5.58 0.00 1.95
CA HIS A 35 -6.57 0.89 2.55
C HIS A 35 -6.84 2.15 1.73
N LEU A 36 -5.88 2.60 0.95
CA LEU A 36 -6.04 3.72 0.03
C LEU A 36 -6.66 3.27 -1.30
N GLY A 37 -6.22 2.13 -1.84
CA GLY A 37 -6.57 1.66 -3.17
C GLY A 37 -8.06 1.43 -3.37
N TYR A 38 -8.74 0.70 -2.47
CA TYR A 38 -10.17 0.44 -2.62
C TYR A 38 -11.05 1.68 -2.42
N GLN A 39 -10.51 2.74 -1.83
CA GLN A 39 -11.18 4.04 -1.69
C GLN A 39 -11.06 4.89 -2.96
N GLY A 40 -10.19 4.52 -3.91
CA GLY A 40 -9.87 5.33 -5.08
C GLY A 40 -8.86 6.44 -4.80
N VAL A 41 -8.10 6.35 -3.72
CA VAL A 41 -6.99 7.25 -3.40
C VAL A 41 -5.75 6.79 -4.16
N ASP A 42 -5.00 7.73 -4.73
CA ASP A 42 -3.71 7.41 -5.38
C ASP A 42 -2.66 7.08 -4.32
N TYR A 43 -2.50 5.78 -4.09
CA TYR A 43 -1.58 5.27 -3.07
C TYR A 43 -0.10 5.39 -3.49
N VAL A 44 0.20 5.51 -4.77
CA VAL A 44 1.58 5.75 -5.23
C VAL A 44 1.94 7.22 -5.02
N ASP A 45 1.06 8.15 -5.43
CA ASP A 45 1.26 9.59 -5.18
C ASP A 45 1.32 9.90 -3.68
N PHE A 46 0.61 9.13 -2.84
CA PHE A 46 0.69 9.27 -1.37
C PHE A 46 2.14 9.19 -0.86
N ILE A 47 2.95 8.29 -1.38
CA ILE A 47 4.39 8.16 -1.02
C ILE A 47 5.12 9.45 -1.39
N ASN A 48 4.89 9.98 -2.58
CA ASN A 48 5.52 11.19 -3.09
C ASN A 48 5.09 12.46 -2.32
N GLN A 49 3.85 12.46 -1.80
CA GLN A 49 3.32 13.58 -1.01
C GLN A 49 3.90 13.64 0.42
N PHE A 50 4.37 12.51 0.95
CA PHE A 50 4.85 12.39 2.33
C PHE A 50 6.20 11.64 2.43
N PRO A 51 7.23 12.03 1.65
CA PRO A 51 8.47 11.26 1.53
C PRO A 51 9.20 11.08 2.86
N ASP A 52 9.16 12.10 3.73
CA ASP A 52 9.84 12.09 5.05
C ASP A 52 9.00 11.46 6.16
N ARG A 53 7.84 10.89 5.83
CA ARG A 53 6.86 10.40 6.80
C ARG A 53 6.53 8.92 6.65
N ILE A 54 7.08 8.24 5.66
CA ILE A 54 6.93 6.79 5.51
C ILE A 54 7.94 6.10 6.42
N PHE A 55 7.50 5.69 7.60
CA PHE A 55 8.37 5.07 8.60
C PHE A 55 8.34 3.55 8.52
N HIS A 56 7.26 2.99 8.02
CA HIS A 56 7.07 1.57 7.80
C HIS A 56 6.17 1.33 6.58
N VAL A 57 6.33 0.17 5.93
CA VAL A 57 5.53 -0.21 4.76
C VAL A 57 4.92 -1.58 4.98
N HIS A 58 3.60 -1.64 4.93
CA HIS A 58 2.86 -2.88 4.75
C HIS A 58 2.71 -3.20 3.27
N MET A 59 3.14 -4.38 2.91
CA MET A 59 2.86 -4.99 1.62
C MET A 59 1.57 -5.79 1.77
N LYS A 60 0.46 -5.18 1.37
CA LYS A 60 -0.89 -5.74 1.50
C LYS A 60 -1.68 -5.49 0.23
N ASP A 61 -2.37 -6.49 -0.25
CA ASP A 61 -3.13 -6.41 -1.50
C ASP A 61 -4.63 -6.43 -1.26
N VAL A 62 -5.35 -5.81 -2.19
CA VAL A 62 -6.79 -5.71 -2.13
C VAL A 62 -7.39 -5.79 -3.53
N TYR A 63 -8.46 -6.53 -3.65
CA TYR A 63 -9.33 -6.54 -4.82
C TYR A 63 -10.52 -5.63 -4.60
N TRP A 64 -10.90 -4.85 -5.61
CA TRP A 64 -12.18 -4.14 -5.67
C TRP A 64 -12.86 -4.39 -7.02
N SER A 65 -14.20 -4.32 -7.00
CA SER A 65 -15.02 -4.61 -8.18
C SER A 65 -15.01 -3.45 -9.17
N ASP A 66 -14.97 -3.77 -10.46
CA ASP A 66 -15.14 -2.79 -11.52
C ASP A 66 -16.63 -2.44 -11.76
N THR A 67 -17.53 -3.15 -11.11
CA THR A 67 -18.98 -2.95 -11.21
C THR A 67 -19.60 -2.75 -9.82
N PRO A 68 -20.72 -2.05 -9.73
CA PRO A 68 -21.46 -1.91 -8.48
C PRO A 68 -21.77 -3.24 -7.79
N LYS A 69 -21.72 -3.25 -6.47
CA LYS A 69 -22.03 -4.40 -5.62
C LYS A 69 -23.16 -4.05 -4.63
N GLN A 70 -23.75 -5.07 -4.01
CA GLN A 70 -24.78 -4.87 -2.98
C GLN A 70 -24.22 -4.20 -1.71
N ILE A 71 -22.94 -4.49 -1.39
CA ILE A 71 -22.23 -3.93 -0.24
C ILE A 71 -21.12 -3.04 -0.79
N GLY A 72 -21.24 -1.74 -0.56
CA GLY A 72 -20.32 -0.72 -1.05
C GLY A 72 -19.00 -0.66 -0.28
N VAL A 73 -18.28 0.46 -0.46
CA VAL A 73 -16.95 0.68 0.15
C VAL A 73 -16.98 0.66 1.68
N PHE A 74 -18.09 1.09 2.30
CA PHE A 74 -18.29 1.04 3.77
C PHE A 74 -18.77 -0.33 4.25
N GLY A 75 -18.26 -1.40 3.68
CA GLY A 75 -18.69 -2.77 3.91
C GLY A 75 -18.30 -3.42 5.23
N GLY A 76 -17.78 -2.66 6.22
CA GLY A 76 -17.30 -3.19 7.51
C GLY A 76 -18.31 -3.96 8.35
N HIS A 77 -19.61 -3.82 8.07
CA HIS A 77 -20.69 -4.58 8.70
C HIS A 77 -20.85 -6.02 8.15
N SER A 78 -20.09 -6.39 7.15
CA SER A 78 -20.16 -7.69 6.48
C SER A 78 -18.86 -8.47 6.63
N THR A 79 -18.95 -9.80 6.59
CA THR A 79 -17.81 -10.70 6.71
C THR A 79 -16.87 -10.55 5.50
N PHE A 80 -15.56 -10.55 5.74
CA PHE A 80 -14.56 -10.61 4.66
C PHE A 80 -14.76 -11.90 3.84
N GLY A 81 -14.61 -11.78 2.51
CA GLY A 81 -14.85 -12.85 1.56
C GLY A 81 -16.30 -12.96 1.07
N ASP A 82 -17.25 -12.22 1.62
CA ASP A 82 -18.61 -12.16 1.09
C ASP A 82 -18.59 -11.65 -0.35
N ALA A 83 -19.14 -12.44 -1.29
CA ALA A 83 -19.15 -12.13 -2.72
C ALA A 83 -19.95 -10.86 -3.09
N ARG A 84 -20.80 -10.38 -2.18
CA ARG A 84 -21.58 -9.14 -2.33
C ARG A 84 -20.77 -7.87 -2.05
N ARG A 85 -19.57 -7.99 -1.42
CA ARG A 85 -18.72 -6.85 -1.07
C ARG A 85 -18.09 -6.23 -2.32
N PHE A 86 -17.95 -4.91 -2.27
CA PHE A 86 -17.25 -4.16 -3.31
C PHE A 86 -15.74 -4.46 -3.32
N TRP A 87 -15.14 -4.70 -2.15
CA TRP A 87 -13.72 -5.00 -2.00
C TRP A 87 -13.47 -6.10 -0.96
N ASN A 88 -12.38 -6.81 -1.13
CA ASN A 88 -11.86 -7.79 -0.18
C ASN A 88 -10.33 -7.83 -0.28
N PHE A 89 -9.66 -8.05 0.85
CA PHE A 89 -8.22 -8.30 0.84
C PHE A 89 -7.89 -9.58 0.08
N ARG A 90 -6.68 -9.62 -0.47
CA ARG A 90 -6.14 -10.73 -1.24
C ARG A 90 -4.68 -10.98 -0.87
N SER A 91 -4.23 -12.21 -1.03
CA SER A 91 -2.82 -12.55 -1.06
C SER A 91 -2.09 -11.69 -2.10
N LEU A 92 -0.86 -11.28 -1.83
CA LEU A 92 -0.13 -10.33 -2.66
C LEU A 92 0.02 -10.82 -4.10
N GLY A 93 -0.18 -9.93 -5.04
CA GLY A 93 -0.19 -10.20 -6.47
C GLY A 93 -1.51 -10.76 -7.01
N ARG A 94 -2.53 -10.93 -6.16
CA ARG A 94 -3.85 -11.43 -6.54
C ARG A 94 -4.96 -10.37 -6.45
N GLY A 95 -4.62 -9.17 -6.03
CA GLY A 95 -5.50 -8.01 -5.99
C GLY A 95 -5.27 -7.04 -7.15
N LYS A 96 -5.35 -5.75 -6.85
CA LYS A 96 -5.21 -4.67 -7.84
C LYS A 96 -4.15 -3.64 -7.48
N ILE A 97 -3.38 -3.87 -6.44
CA ILE A 97 -2.30 -2.95 -6.05
C ILE A 97 -1.13 -3.09 -7.01
N ARG A 98 -0.61 -1.95 -7.46
CA ARG A 98 0.51 -1.84 -8.41
C ARG A 98 1.83 -1.80 -7.65
N PHE A 99 2.30 -2.94 -7.19
CA PHE A 99 3.47 -3.05 -6.32
C PHE A 99 4.76 -2.57 -6.97
N GLU A 100 4.96 -2.80 -8.28
CA GLU A 100 6.15 -2.28 -8.96
C GLU A 100 6.24 -0.76 -8.86
N GLU A 101 5.14 -0.04 -9.06
CA GLU A 101 5.10 1.41 -8.96
C GLU A 101 5.36 1.89 -7.52
N ILE A 102 4.89 1.14 -6.52
CA ILE A 102 5.19 1.41 -5.11
C ILE A 102 6.69 1.26 -4.84
N ILE A 103 7.33 0.18 -5.31
CA ILE A 103 8.77 -0.01 -5.14
C ILE A 103 9.56 1.11 -5.80
N ARG A 104 9.17 1.55 -7.01
CA ARG A 104 9.79 2.69 -7.68
C ARG A 104 9.67 3.97 -6.84
N ALA A 105 8.48 4.29 -6.36
CA ALA A 105 8.25 5.46 -5.53
C ALA A 105 9.02 5.40 -4.19
N LEU A 106 9.10 4.24 -3.56
CA LEU A 106 9.91 4.04 -2.34
C LEU A 106 11.41 4.23 -2.61
N ASN A 107 11.89 3.74 -3.75
CA ASN A 107 13.26 3.97 -4.19
C ASN A 107 13.54 5.46 -4.46
N ASP A 108 12.61 6.15 -5.11
CA ASP A 108 12.74 7.58 -5.44
C ASP A 108 12.83 8.46 -4.19
N ILE A 109 12.09 8.13 -3.12
CA ILE A 109 12.19 8.83 -1.83
C ILE A 109 13.34 8.34 -0.94
N GLY A 110 14.11 7.33 -1.38
CA GLY A 110 15.23 6.78 -0.63
C GLY A 110 14.82 5.97 0.61
N TYR A 111 13.64 5.34 0.61
CA TYR A 111 13.18 4.51 1.73
C TYR A 111 14.13 3.33 1.99
N GLN A 112 14.54 3.14 3.25
CA GLN A 112 15.45 2.07 3.67
C GLN A 112 14.85 1.17 4.76
N GLY A 113 13.56 1.34 5.05
CA GLY A 113 12.87 0.55 6.07
C GLY A 113 12.44 -0.83 5.56
N PRO A 114 11.86 -1.66 6.41
CA PRO A 114 11.40 -2.98 6.02
C PRO A 114 10.12 -2.93 5.19
N LEU A 115 9.97 -3.92 4.31
CA LEU A 115 8.73 -4.25 3.60
C LEU A 115 8.07 -5.42 4.33
N SER A 116 7.04 -5.16 5.12
CA SER A 116 6.36 -6.18 5.91
C SER A 116 5.14 -6.72 5.19
N VAL A 117 5.09 -8.02 4.96
CA VAL A 117 3.87 -8.66 4.46
C VAL A 117 2.80 -8.63 5.55
N GLU A 118 1.73 -7.91 5.29
CA GLU A 118 0.49 -8.03 6.05
C GLU A 118 -0.51 -8.85 5.23
N TRP A 119 -0.72 -10.10 5.64
CA TRP A 119 -1.53 -11.02 4.87
C TRP A 119 -2.94 -11.17 5.43
N GLU A 120 -3.92 -10.83 4.60
CA GLU A 120 -5.34 -11.06 4.85
C GLU A 120 -6.03 -11.53 3.57
N ASP A 121 -6.37 -12.80 3.50
CA ASP A 121 -7.21 -13.37 2.43
C ASP A 121 -8.11 -14.45 3.00
N SER A 122 -9.38 -14.16 3.13
CA SER A 122 -10.38 -15.09 3.68
C SER A 122 -10.69 -16.28 2.75
N GLY A 123 -10.24 -16.23 1.50
CA GLY A 123 -10.47 -17.28 0.49
C GLY A 123 -9.29 -18.22 0.28
N MET A 124 -8.20 -18.07 1.07
CA MET A 124 -6.97 -18.84 0.89
C MET A 124 -6.47 -19.44 2.21
N ASP A 125 -5.79 -20.56 2.14
CA ASP A 125 -5.06 -21.13 3.29
C ASP A 125 -3.98 -20.14 3.75
N ARG A 126 -3.94 -19.89 5.06
CA ARG A 126 -3.07 -18.88 5.67
C ARG A 126 -1.58 -19.15 5.45
N GLU A 127 -1.16 -20.39 5.62
CA GLU A 127 0.27 -20.72 5.50
C GLU A 127 0.73 -20.66 4.04
N HIS A 128 -0.14 -21.10 3.13
CA HIS A 128 0.10 -20.99 1.69
C HIS A 128 0.21 -19.51 1.28
N GLY A 129 -0.79 -18.70 1.62
CA GLY A 129 -0.85 -17.30 1.24
C GLY A 129 0.28 -16.46 1.82
N ALA A 130 0.64 -16.66 3.09
CA ALA A 130 1.77 -15.96 3.70
C ALA A 130 3.10 -16.30 3.00
N ARG A 131 3.31 -17.57 2.68
CA ARG A 131 4.52 -18.03 1.98
C ARG A 131 4.61 -17.48 0.56
N GLU A 132 3.51 -17.53 -0.18
CA GLU A 132 3.39 -16.96 -1.53
C GLU A 132 3.64 -15.45 -1.51
N SER A 133 3.04 -14.73 -0.57
CA SER A 133 3.19 -13.28 -0.43
C SER A 133 4.62 -12.87 -0.11
N CYS A 134 5.31 -13.59 0.77
CA CYS A 134 6.73 -13.35 1.03
C CYS A 134 7.61 -13.60 -0.21
N ALA A 135 7.29 -14.61 -1.01
CA ALA A 135 8.00 -14.87 -2.27
C ALA A 135 7.74 -13.74 -3.29
N PHE A 136 6.50 -13.27 -3.38
CA PHE A 136 6.13 -12.16 -4.25
C PHE A 136 6.88 -10.87 -3.90
N VAL A 137 6.94 -10.49 -2.61
CA VAL A 137 7.68 -9.29 -2.19
C VAL A 137 9.15 -9.39 -2.59
N LYS A 138 9.79 -10.53 -2.33
CA LYS A 138 11.21 -10.75 -2.74
C LYS A 138 11.43 -10.66 -4.24
N GLN A 139 10.42 -10.93 -5.04
CA GLN A 139 10.50 -10.83 -6.50
C GLN A 139 10.34 -9.38 -7.00
N VAL A 140 9.47 -8.60 -6.36
CA VAL A 140 9.18 -7.23 -6.78
C VAL A 140 10.09 -6.19 -6.12
N ASP A 141 10.77 -6.54 -5.04
CA ASP A 141 11.74 -5.69 -4.35
C ASP A 141 13.04 -5.64 -5.16
N PHE A 142 13.30 -4.51 -5.79
CA PHE A 142 14.52 -4.26 -6.56
C PHE A 142 15.14 -2.92 -6.17
N LEU A 143 16.44 -2.85 -6.28
CA LEU A 143 17.19 -1.62 -6.08
C LEU A 143 17.18 -0.76 -7.35
N PRO A 144 17.23 0.58 -7.23
CA PRO A 144 17.40 1.45 -8.38
C PRO A 144 18.76 1.21 -9.03
N SER A 145 18.92 1.61 -10.31
CA SER A 145 20.21 1.57 -10.98
C SER A 145 21.24 2.43 -10.24
N ALA A 146 22.42 1.90 -10.00
CA ALA A 146 23.55 2.64 -9.44
C ALA A 146 24.25 3.56 -10.47
N HIS A 147 23.90 3.46 -11.75
CA HIS A 147 24.51 4.18 -12.85
C HIS A 147 23.46 4.84 -13.73
N ALA A 148 23.76 6.04 -14.23
CA ALA A 148 22.97 6.66 -15.28
C ALA A 148 22.97 5.78 -16.54
N PHE A 149 21.85 5.74 -17.25
CA PHE A 149 21.66 4.90 -18.45
C PHE A 149 22.76 5.17 -19.52
N ASP A 150 23.20 6.40 -19.63
CA ASP A 150 24.17 6.91 -20.59
C ASP A 150 25.62 7.00 -20.06
N ALA A 151 25.87 6.59 -18.82
CA ALA A 151 27.21 6.64 -18.20
C ALA A 151 28.29 5.89 -19.02
N CYS A 152 27.90 4.88 -19.80
CA CYS A 152 28.83 4.15 -20.68
C CYS A 152 29.22 4.94 -21.93
N PHE A 153 28.54 6.02 -22.27
CA PHE A 153 28.84 6.89 -23.43
C PHE A 153 29.60 8.16 -23.02
N GLU A 154 29.69 8.47 -21.74
CA GLU A 154 30.53 9.56 -21.21
C GLU A 154 32.00 9.08 -21.18
N ARG A 155 32.79 9.41 -22.24
CA ARG A 155 34.22 9.21 -22.31
C ARG A 155 34.95 10.54 -22.36
#